data_c2f2f90d17e65bce6398a9f05da05498
#
_entry.id   c2f2f90d17e65bce6398a9f05da05498
#
_cell.length_a   1.000
_cell.length_b   1.000
_cell.length_c   1.000
_cell.angle_alpha   90.00
_cell.angle_beta   90.00
_cell.angle_gamma   90.00
#
_symmetry.space_group_name_H-M   'P 1'
#
loop_
_entity.id
_entity.type
_entity.pdbx_description
1 polymer ?
#
loop_
_entity_poly.entity_id
_entity_poly.type
_entity_poly.pdbx_seq_one_letter_code
_entity_poly.pdbx_strand_id
1 'polypeptide(L)'
;MKKEIDYRLEEFVFDCEMAAFVQPNKEEQIVELMQKSIELRNALFVKAMNPAEPKNRSLVKRHYAALRRDMIDSYAALFNDLSEVCK
;
A
#
# COMPACT_ATOMS: atom_id res chain seq x y z
N MET A 1 -8.79 9.70 3.94
CA MET A 1 -7.99 8.47 4.14
C MET A 1 -8.04 7.52 2.96
N LYS A 2 -9.21 7.18 2.46
CA LYS A 2 -9.34 6.26 1.31
C LYS A 2 -8.62 6.77 0.06
N LYS A 3 -8.70 8.07 -0.22
CA LYS A 3 -8.01 8.67 -1.37
C LYS A 3 -6.50 8.53 -1.27
N GLU A 4 -5.95 8.68 -0.05
CA GLU A 4 -4.51 8.53 0.17
C GLU A 4 -4.07 7.09 -0.07
N ILE A 5 -4.88 6.13 0.36
CA ILE A 5 -4.59 4.70 0.15
C ILE A 5 -4.57 4.38 -1.34
N ASP A 6 -5.61 4.82 -2.08
CA ASP A 6 -5.69 4.61 -3.52
C ASP A 6 -4.55 5.30 -4.26
N TYR A 7 -4.19 6.50 -3.82
CA TYR A 7 -3.08 7.23 -4.42
C TYR A 7 -1.76 6.47 -4.29
N ARG A 8 -1.51 5.92 -3.10
CA ARG A 8 -0.30 5.11 -2.88
C ARG A 8 -0.30 3.85 -3.73
N LEU A 9 -1.46 3.19 -3.85
CA LEU A 9 -1.60 2.01 -4.68
C LEU A 9 -1.32 2.34 -6.15
N GLU A 10 -1.91 3.40 -6.67
CA GLU A 10 -1.72 3.82 -8.06
C GLU A 10 -0.25 4.12 -8.35
N GLU A 11 0.42 4.82 -7.43
CA GLU A 11 1.83 5.14 -7.55
C GLU A 11 2.68 3.87 -7.60
N PHE A 12 2.41 2.92 -6.73
CA PHE A 12 3.15 1.66 -6.69
C PHE A 12 2.89 0.82 -7.94
N VAL A 13 1.64 0.71 -8.36
CA VAL A 13 1.27 -0.05 -9.56
C VAL A 13 1.94 0.55 -10.80
N PHE A 14 1.95 1.87 -10.91
CA PHE A 14 2.63 2.55 -12.01
C PHE A 14 4.12 2.19 -12.03
N ASP A 15 4.79 2.24 -10.89
CA ASP A 15 6.20 1.88 -10.82
C ASP A 15 6.42 0.41 -11.17
N CYS A 16 5.51 -0.48 -10.77
CA CYS A 16 5.58 -1.90 -11.15
C CYS A 16 5.44 -2.08 -12.67
N GLU A 17 4.51 -1.37 -13.28
CA GLU A 17 4.32 -1.43 -14.73
C GLU A 17 5.56 -0.96 -15.48
N MET A 18 6.16 0.13 -15.03
CA MET A 18 7.39 0.65 -15.62
C MET A 18 8.54 -0.34 -15.44
N ALA A 19 8.66 -0.94 -14.26
CA ALA A 19 9.70 -1.92 -13.99
C ALA A 19 9.55 -3.17 -14.87
N ALA A 20 8.32 -3.64 -15.05
CA ALA A 20 8.04 -4.79 -15.91
C ALA A 20 8.35 -4.49 -17.38
N PHE A 21 8.11 -3.26 -17.80
CA PHE A 21 8.43 -2.83 -19.15
C PHE A 21 9.94 -2.85 -19.41
N VAL A 22 10.73 -2.37 -18.44
CA VAL A 22 12.18 -2.30 -18.55
C VAL A 22 12.83 -3.67 -18.35
N GLN A 23 12.27 -4.48 -17.46
CA GLN A 23 12.83 -5.80 -17.12
C GLN A 23 11.75 -6.88 -17.23
N PRO A 24 11.36 -7.27 -18.45
CA PRO A 24 10.29 -8.25 -18.64
C PRO A 24 10.62 -9.65 -18.07
N ASN A 25 11.89 -9.96 -17.89
CA ASN A 25 12.31 -11.21 -17.27
C ASN A 25 11.99 -11.28 -15.77
N LYS A 26 11.61 -10.16 -15.16
CA LYS A 26 11.22 -10.06 -13.75
C LYS A 26 9.72 -9.89 -13.55
N GLU A 27 8.94 -10.01 -14.62
CA GLU A 27 7.50 -9.77 -14.61
C GLU A 27 6.78 -10.59 -13.54
N GLU A 28 7.10 -11.84 -13.39
CA GLU A 28 6.44 -12.73 -12.43
C GLU A 28 6.58 -12.20 -10.99
N GLN A 29 7.80 -11.81 -10.63
CA GLN A 29 8.10 -11.27 -9.30
C GLN A 29 7.41 -9.91 -9.09
N ILE A 30 7.36 -9.09 -10.13
CA ILE A 30 6.73 -7.78 -10.08
C ILE A 30 5.22 -7.94 -9.91
N VAL A 31 4.59 -8.88 -10.61
CA VAL A 31 3.16 -9.16 -10.50
C VAL A 31 2.81 -9.63 -9.08
N GLU A 32 3.66 -10.44 -8.47
CA GLU A 32 3.46 -10.84 -7.07
C GLU A 32 3.42 -9.64 -6.13
N LEU A 33 4.30 -8.66 -6.34
CA LEU A 33 4.31 -7.43 -5.55
C LEU A 33 3.06 -6.59 -5.79
N MET A 34 2.59 -6.54 -7.03
CA MET A 34 1.34 -5.85 -7.35
C MET A 34 0.16 -6.47 -6.61
N GLN A 35 0.09 -7.81 -6.56
CA GLN A 35 -0.96 -8.50 -5.83
C GLN A 35 -0.89 -8.20 -4.34
N LYS A 36 0.31 -8.20 -3.77
CA LYS A 36 0.51 -7.83 -2.36
C LYS A 36 0.03 -6.41 -2.08
N SER A 37 0.29 -5.48 -3.00
CA SER A 37 -0.14 -4.09 -2.84
C SER A 37 -1.67 -3.96 -2.86
N ILE A 38 -2.35 -4.75 -3.70
CA ILE A 38 -3.81 -4.76 -3.75
C ILE A 38 -4.39 -5.34 -2.45
N GLU A 39 -3.82 -6.42 -1.96
CA GLU A 39 -4.24 -7.02 -0.70
C GLU A 39 -4.05 -6.05 0.47
N LEU A 40 -2.92 -5.35 0.49
CA LEU A 40 -2.64 -4.32 1.49
C LEU A 40 -3.67 -3.20 1.42
N ARG A 41 -3.97 -2.73 0.22
CA ARG A 41 -4.99 -1.69 0.01
C ARG A 41 -6.34 -2.12 0.59
N ASN A 42 -6.75 -3.36 0.31
CA ASN A 42 -8.02 -3.86 0.81
C ASN A 42 -8.04 -3.96 2.34
N ALA A 43 -6.94 -4.43 2.93
CA ALA A 43 -6.82 -4.49 4.39
C ALA A 43 -6.88 -3.11 5.02
N LEU A 44 -6.20 -2.13 4.42
CA LEU A 44 -6.22 -0.75 4.90
C LEU A 44 -7.61 -0.13 4.79
N PHE A 45 -8.34 -0.44 3.71
CA PHE A 45 -9.72 0.04 3.53
C PHE A 45 -10.64 -0.49 4.63
N VAL A 46 -10.53 -1.77 4.97
CA VAL A 46 -11.32 -2.37 6.05
C VAL A 46 -11.03 -1.65 7.36
N LYS A 47 -9.76 -1.42 7.68
CA LYS A 47 -9.38 -0.70 8.89
C LYS A 47 -9.88 0.75 8.89
N ALA A 48 -9.84 1.41 7.73
CA ALA A 48 -10.30 2.79 7.61
C ALA A 48 -11.81 2.92 7.82
N MET A 49 -12.57 1.89 7.44
CA MET A 49 -14.03 1.91 7.55
C MET A 49 -14.54 1.48 8.93
N ASN A 50 -13.70 0.85 9.74
CA ASN A 50 -14.11 0.26 11.01
C ASN A 50 -13.22 0.74 12.18
N PRO A 51 -13.33 2.03 12.59
CA PRO A 51 -12.60 2.50 13.77
C PRO A 51 -13.14 1.82 15.03
N ALA A 52 -12.25 1.55 15.99
CA ALA A 52 -12.57 0.78 17.18
C ALA A 52 -13.67 1.43 18.02
N GLU A 53 -13.69 2.75 18.13
CA GLU A 53 -14.70 3.49 18.89
C GLU A 53 -15.13 4.73 18.15
N PRO A 54 -16.13 4.61 17.24
CA PRO A 54 -16.47 5.72 16.32
C PRO A 54 -17.00 6.97 17.00
N LYS A 55 -17.48 6.85 18.26
CA LYS A 55 -18.02 7.99 18.99
C LYS A 55 -16.98 8.78 19.78
N ASN A 56 -15.77 8.25 19.92
CA ASN A 56 -14.70 8.90 20.68
C ASN A 56 -13.70 9.53 19.71
N ARG A 57 -13.72 10.88 19.65
CA ARG A 57 -12.85 11.62 18.71
C ARG A 57 -11.37 11.36 18.92
N SER A 58 -10.93 11.28 20.16
CA SER A 58 -9.51 11.02 20.47
C SER A 58 -9.06 9.67 19.97
N LEU A 59 -9.87 8.64 20.19
CA LEU A 59 -9.55 7.28 19.73
C LEU A 59 -9.62 7.18 18.21
N VAL A 60 -10.58 7.86 17.59
CA VAL A 60 -10.68 7.90 16.13
C VAL A 60 -9.45 8.56 15.52
N LYS A 61 -8.99 9.67 16.09
CA LYS A 61 -7.78 10.34 15.61
C LYS A 61 -6.54 9.44 15.75
N ARG A 62 -6.42 8.75 16.88
CA ARG A 62 -5.30 7.82 17.09
C ARG A 62 -5.36 6.66 16.11
N HIS A 63 -6.56 6.14 15.86
CA HIS A 63 -6.78 5.07 14.90
C HIS A 63 -6.29 5.47 13.50
N TYR A 64 -6.71 6.64 13.02
CA TYR A 64 -6.32 7.09 11.69
C TYR A 64 -4.84 7.49 11.61
N ALA A 65 -4.28 8.02 12.70
CA ALA A 65 -2.85 8.34 12.73
C ALA A 65 -2.01 7.05 12.64
N ALA A 66 -2.40 6.01 13.40
CA ALA A 66 -1.73 4.72 13.35
C ALA A 66 -1.88 4.07 11.97
N LEU A 67 -3.08 4.16 11.40
CA LEU A 67 -3.37 3.60 10.08
C LEU A 67 -2.54 4.29 8.99
N ARG A 68 -2.41 5.60 9.05
CA ARG A 68 -1.59 6.35 8.11
C ARG A 68 -0.13 5.95 8.20
N ARG A 69 0.38 5.77 9.42
CA ARG A 69 1.75 5.30 9.63
C ARG A 69 1.94 3.91 9.05
N ASP A 70 1.00 2.99 9.32
CA ASP A 70 1.05 1.64 8.77
C ASP A 70 1.05 1.66 7.25
N MET A 71 0.23 2.52 6.64
CA MET A 71 0.17 2.68 5.20
C MET A 71 1.52 3.12 4.63
N ILE A 72 2.11 4.14 5.23
CA ILE A 72 3.40 4.69 4.77
C ILE A 72 4.48 3.61 4.91
N ASP A 73 4.57 2.96 6.06
CA ASP A 73 5.60 1.96 6.32
C ASP A 73 5.44 0.74 5.41
N SER A 74 4.20 0.28 5.22
CA SER A 74 3.92 -0.90 4.40
C SER A 74 4.23 -0.64 2.93
N TYR A 75 3.83 0.51 2.39
CA TYR A 75 4.16 0.83 1.01
C TYR A 75 5.64 1.13 0.81
N ALA A 76 6.30 1.72 1.81
CA ALA A 76 7.75 1.90 1.76
C ALA A 76 8.47 0.54 1.66
N ALA A 77 7.99 -0.46 2.40
CA ALA A 77 8.53 -1.82 2.32
C ALA A 77 8.30 -2.43 0.94
N LEU A 78 7.12 -2.22 0.35
CA LEU A 78 6.82 -2.70 -1.00
C LEU A 78 7.71 -2.04 -2.05
N PHE A 79 7.92 -0.73 -1.97
CA PHE A 79 8.82 -0.03 -2.88
C PHE A 79 10.25 -0.53 -2.73
N ASN A 80 10.68 -0.83 -1.52
CA ASN A 80 12.00 -1.40 -1.28
C ASN A 80 12.11 -2.80 -1.91
N ASP A 81 11.07 -3.64 -1.75
CA ASP A 81 11.04 -4.97 -2.35
C ASP A 81 11.09 -4.88 -3.88
N LEU A 82 10.38 -3.93 -4.47
CA LEU A 82 10.44 -3.70 -5.91
C LEU A 82 11.83 -3.32 -6.35
N SER A 83 12.49 -2.45 -5.60
CA SER A 83 13.88 -2.03 -5.86
C SER A 83 14.82 -3.24 -5.83
N GLU A 84 14.65 -4.13 -4.86
CA GLU A 84 15.46 -5.33 -4.76
C GLU A 84 15.25 -6.28 -5.93
N VAL A 85 14.01 -6.44 -6.38
CA VAL A 85 13.67 -7.29 -7.54
C VAL A 85 14.33 -6.73 -8.81
N CYS A 86 14.39 -5.41 -8.93
CA CYS A 86 14.93 -4.75 -10.13
C CYS A 86 16.46 -4.62 -10.15
N LYS A 87 17.13 -5.05 -9.11
CA LYS A 87 18.58 -5.13 -9.12
C LYS A 87 19.05 -6.35 -9.94
#